data_efeb05e573d27f04eedb2c1141d74516
#
_entry.id   efeb05e573d27f04eedb2c1141d74516
#
_cell.length_a   1.000
_cell.length_b   1.000
_cell.length_c   1.000
_cell.angle_alpha   90.00
_cell.angle_beta   90.00
_cell.angle_gamma   90.00
#
_symmetry.space_group_name_H-M   'P 1'
#
loop_
_entity.id
_entity.type
_entity.pdbx_description
1 polymer ?
#
loop_
_entity_poly.entity_id
_entity_poly.type
_entity_poly.pdbx_seq_one_letter_code
_entity_poly.pdbx_strand_id
1 'polypeptide(L)'
;MKKTLEQIFKIREHNTTIKKELLAGFTTFITMAYIIFVNPQIMSSTGMDQGAIFVGTCLAAAVACFVMGLIANWPIGLAPGMGLNAFFTYTVVGEMGYSWEIALGAVFIAGILFFIMSITRLRGWMITSIPLNLRIAMGAGVGLFIGLIGLKNGGIIISNEATILSLGNFKQMETLLAAVGFLIISIFSVRKIPGAIIIGILITTLLAMSLGLVQFNGLLSYPPDISPCLLYTSDAADDTPC
;
A
#
# COMPACT_ATOMS: atom_id res chain seq x y z
N MET A 1 -5.28 12.32 33.00
CA MET A 1 -5.31 11.97 31.57
C MET A 1 -4.67 13.01 30.67
N LYS A 2 -5.08 14.30 30.69
CA LYS A 2 -4.49 15.35 29.82
C LYS A 2 -2.99 15.60 30.09
N LYS A 3 -2.57 15.71 31.34
CA LYS A 3 -1.16 15.89 31.76
C LYS A 3 -0.28 14.69 31.39
N THR A 4 -0.81 13.47 31.47
CA THR A 4 -0.08 12.24 31.11
C THR A 4 0.19 12.17 29.61
N LEU A 5 -0.80 12.50 28.77
CA LEU A 5 -0.64 12.58 27.32
C LEU A 5 0.36 13.68 26.91
N GLU A 6 0.32 14.85 27.58
CA GLU A 6 1.28 15.94 27.34
C GLU A 6 2.72 15.55 27.67
N GLN A 7 2.92 14.68 28.66
CA GLN A 7 4.25 14.17 29.04
C GLN A 7 4.76 13.08 28.11
N ILE A 8 3.89 12.10 27.76
CA ILE A 8 4.27 10.97 26.88
C ILE A 8 4.64 11.48 25.50
N PHE A 9 3.83 12.38 24.92
CA PHE A 9 4.02 12.87 23.54
C PHE A 9 4.84 14.18 23.47
N LYS A 10 5.40 14.64 24.58
CA LYS A 10 6.25 15.86 24.64
C LYS A 10 5.67 17.07 23.92
N ILE A 11 4.36 17.23 24.00
CA ILE A 11 3.57 18.22 23.23
C ILE A 11 4.11 19.64 23.41
N ARG A 12 4.60 19.98 24.61
CA ARG A 12 5.18 21.30 24.90
C ARG A 12 6.55 21.51 24.26
N GLU A 13 7.37 20.45 24.18
CA GLU A 13 8.68 20.50 23.52
C GLU A 13 8.54 20.73 22.03
N HIS A 14 7.50 20.15 21.42
CA HIS A 14 7.19 20.28 19.99
C HIS A 14 6.35 21.53 19.63
N ASN A 15 6.06 22.42 20.59
CA ASN A 15 5.26 23.63 20.37
C ASN A 15 3.92 23.40 19.68
N THR A 16 3.26 22.28 20.01
CA THR A 16 2.00 21.84 19.39
C THR A 16 0.87 21.75 20.42
N THR A 17 -0.31 21.34 20.00
CA THR A 17 -1.47 21.10 20.85
C THR A 17 -2.10 19.76 20.51
N ILE A 18 -2.75 19.12 21.50
CA ILE A 18 -3.44 17.82 21.29
C ILE A 18 -4.41 17.89 20.09
N LYS A 19 -5.11 19.00 19.91
CA LYS A 19 -6.04 19.19 18.80
C LYS A 19 -5.32 19.20 17.44
N LYS A 20 -4.16 19.85 17.35
CA LYS A 20 -3.33 19.89 16.14
C LYS A 20 -2.78 18.51 15.81
N GLU A 21 -2.29 17.77 16.82
CA GLU A 21 -1.76 16.41 16.66
C GLU A 21 -2.83 15.44 16.19
N LEU A 22 -4.04 15.48 16.78
CA LEU A 22 -5.17 14.68 16.34
C LEU A 22 -5.59 14.99 14.90
N LEU A 23 -5.65 16.26 14.54
CA LEU A 23 -5.99 16.68 13.19
C LEU A 23 -4.91 16.24 12.17
N ALA A 24 -3.63 16.39 12.53
CA ALA A 24 -2.51 15.96 11.71
C ALA A 24 -2.52 14.43 11.52
N GLY A 25 -2.73 13.65 12.59
CA GLY A 25 -2.86 12.20 12.53
C GLY A 25 -4.05 11.75 11.67
N PHE A 26 -5.20 12.40 11.82
CA PHE A 26 -6.37 12.12 10.99
C PHE A 26 -6.13 12.46 9.50
N THR A 27 -5.47 13.57 9.22
CA THR A 27 -5.10 13.95 7.85
C THR A 27 -4.13 12.94 7.24
N THR A 28 -3.12 12.50 8.00
CA THR A 28 -2.17 11.46 7.57
C THR A 28 -2.90 10.14 7.32
N PHE A 29 -3.79 9.73 8.22
CA PHE A 29 -4.61 8.54 8.04
C PHE A 29 -5.42 8.59 6.74
N ILE A 30 -6.16 9.67 6.49
CA ILE A 30 -6.96 9.82 5.27
C ILE A 30 -6.09 9.76 4.01
N THR A 31 -4.90 10.34 4.03
CA THR A 31 -4.01 10.29 2.86
C THR A 31 -3.46 8.90 2.57
N MET A 32 -3.37 8.03 3.58
CA MET A 32 -2.83 6.68 3.46
C MET A 32 -3.91 5.59 3.40
N ALA A 33 -5.15 5.91 3.78
CA ALA A 33 -6.22 4.92 3.92
C ALA A 33 -6.55 4.16 2.61
N TYR A 34 -6.23 4.72 1.44
CA TYR A 34 -6.41 4.02 0.16
C TYR A 34 -5.59 2.72 0.07
N ILE A 35 -4.48 2.60 0.81
CA ILE A 35 -3.61 1.41 0.82
C ILE A 35 -4.38 0.19 1.32
N ILE A 36 -5.33 0.38 2.24
CA ILE A 36 -6.18 -0.67 2.79
C ILE A 36 -6.95 -1.42 1.69
N PHE A 37 -7.32 -0.73 0.62
CA PHE A 37 -8.03 -1.32 -0.52
C PHE A 37 -7.08 -1.77 -1.64
N VAL A 38 -6.11 -0.93 -1.97
CA VAL A 38 -5.23 -1.16 -3.12
C VAL A 38 -4.22 -2.28 -2.86
N ASN A 39 -3.71 -2.42 -1.64
CA ASN A 39 -2.74 -3.45 -1.31
C ASN A 39 -3.32 -4.88 -1.44
N PRO A 40 -4.50 -5.20 -0.85
CA PRO A 40 -5.13 -6.50 -1.06
C PRO A 40 -5.46 -6.78 -2.53
N GLN A 41 -5.88 -5.78 -3.28
CA GLN A 41 -6.20 -5.93 -4.70
C GLN A 41 -4.96 -6.29 -5.53
N ILE A 42 -3.81 -5.67 -5.26
CA ILE A 42 -2.57 -6.00 -5.97
C ILE A 42 -2.10 -7.40 -5.59
N MET A 43 -2.02 -7.72 -4.30
CA MET A 43 -1.45 -8.98 -3.83
C MET A 43 -2.38 -10.18 -4.08
N SER A 44 -3.69 -10.01 -4.14
CA SER A 44 -4.64 -11.10 -4.42
C SER A 44 -4.45 -11.69 -5.83
N SER A 45 -3.85 -10.97 -6.76
CA SER A 45 -3.52 -11.50 -8.09
C SER A 45 -2.45 -12.61 -8.07
N THR A 46 -1.76 -12.83 -6.94
CA THR A 46 -0.84 -13.95 -6.73
C THR A 46 -1.53 -15.24 -6.27
N GLY A 47 -2.84 -15.23 -6.05
CA GLY A 47 -3.61 -16.34 -5.48
C GLY A 47 -3.78 -16.30 -3.95
N MET A 48 -3.21 -15.31 -3.27
CA MET A 48 -3.42 -15.10 -1.84
C MET A 48 -4.85 -14.66 -1.54
N ASP A 49 -5.38 -15.07 -0.37
CA ASP A 49 -6.71 -14.63 0.08
C ASP A 49 -6.75 -13.12 0.32
N GLN A 50 -7.66 -12.44 -0.37
CA GLN A 50 -7.78 -10.98 -0.32
C GLN A 50 -8.17 -10.48 1.09
N GLY A 51 -8.99 -11.24 1.80
CA GLY A 51 -9.42 -10.90 3.15
C GLY A 51 -8.28 -10.98 4.15
N ALA A 52 -7.48 -12.04 4.09
CA ALA A 52 -6.32 -12.22 4.94
C ALA A 52 -5.26 -11.13 4.69
N ILE A 53 -5.02 -10.74 3.44
CA ILE A 53 -4.12 -9.63 3.09
C ILE A 53 -4.65 -8.31 3.66
N PHE A 54 -5.96 -8.06 3.55
CA PHE A 54 -6.59 -6.85 4.09
C PHE A 54 -6.34 -6.72 5.60
N VAL A 55 -6.63 -7.77 6.37
CA VAL A 55 -6.43 -7.76 7.82
C VAL A 55 -4.95 -7.67 8.18
N GLY A 56 -4.08 -8.41 7.49
CA GLY A 56 -2.63 -8.35 7.66
C GLY A 56 -2.07 -6.94 7.40
N THR A 57 -2.55 -6.28 6.35
CA THR A 57 -2.18 -4.89 6.01
C THR A 57 -2.59 -3.92 7.13
N CYS A 58 -3.81 -4.04 7.63
CA CYS A 58 -4.32 -3.19 8.72
C CYS A 58 -3.54 -3.40 10.01
N LEU A 59 -3.26 -4.66 10.38
CA LEU A 59 -2.51 -4.98 11.59
C LEU A 59 -1.06 -4.50 11.50
N ALA A 60 -0.38 -4.75 10.39
CA ALA A 60 1.00 -4.31 10.18
C ALA A 60 1.10 -2.78 10.25
N ALA A 61 0.19 -2.07 9.59
CA ALA A 61 0.14 -0.60 9.65
C ALA A 61 -0.17 -0.09 11.06
N ALA A 62 -1.11 -0.72 11.78
CA ALA A 62 -1.45 -0.35 13.15
C ALA A 62 -0.25 -0.51 14.08
N VAL A 63 0.40 -1.69 14.09
CA VAL A 63 1.58 -1.95 14.92
C VAL A 63 2.70 -0.98 14.60
N ALA A 64 3.00 -0.76 13.31
CA ALA A 64 4.05 0.18 12.88
C ALA A 64 3.74 1.62 13.33
N CYS A 65 2.50 2.09 13.17
CA CYS A 65 2.09 3.42 13.61
C CYS A 65 2.12 3.57 15.15
N PHE A 66 1.72 2.54 15.91
CA PHE A 66 1.83 2.55 17.36
C PHE A 66 3.28 2.63 17.83
N VAL A 67 4.16 1.82 17.24
CA VAL A 67 5.61 1.86 17.55
C VAL A 67 6.19 3.24 17.21
N MET A 68 5.86 3.79 16.04
CA MET A 68 6.33 5.11 15.63
C MET A 68 5.81 6.22 16.57
N GLY A 69 4.54 6.19 16.94
CA GLY A 69 3.94 7.20 17.80
C GLY A 69 4.41 7.12 19.26
N LEU A 70 4.51 5.91 19.83
CA LEU A 70 4.81 5.72 21.26
C LEU A 70 6.31 5.69 21.56
N ILE A 71 7.12 5.07 20.67
CA ILE A 71 8.56 4.89 20.90
C ILE A 71 9.36 6.00 20.23
N ALA A 72 9.13 6.26 18.95
CA ALA A 72 9.86 7.29 18.22
C ALA A 72 9.31 8.70 18.45
N ASN A 73 8.08 8.80 18.95
CA ASN A 73 7.37 10.06 19.18
C ASN A 73 7.36 10.98 17.94
N TRP A 74 7.13 10.38 16.77
CA TRP A 74 7.14 11.07 15.48
C TRP A 74 5.78 10.96 14.80
N PRO A 75 5.16 12.07 14.36
CA PRO A 75 3.81 12.10 13.80
C PRO A 75 3.80 11.65 12.32
N ILE A 76 4.37 10.49 12.04
CA ILE A 76 4.41 9.91 10.70
C ILE A 76 3.60 8.61 10.69
N GLY A 77 2.63 8.52 9.80
CA GLY A 77 1.92 7.28 9.53
C GLY A 77 2.80 6.32 8.73
N LEU A 78 2.74 5.04 9.07
CA LEU A 78 3.45 3.96 8.38
C LEU A 78 2.45 3.01 7.76
N ALA A 79 2.71 2.63 6.51
CA ALA A 79 1.93 1.64 5.78
C ALA A 79 2.83 0.86 4.81
N PRO A 80 2.39 -0.32 4.32
CA PRO A 80 3.14 -1.10 3.35
C PRO A 80 3.49 -0.31 2.10
N GLY A 81 4.72 -0.50 1.60
CA GLY A 81 5.23 0.19 0.42
C GLY A 81 4.69 -0.42 -0.88
N MET A 82 3.81 0.28 -1.58
CA MET A 82 3.14 -0.21 -2.79
C MET A 82 4.11 -0.65 -3.90
N GLY A 83 5.25 0.02 -4.04
CA GLY A 83 6.25 -0.34 -5.05
C GLY A 83 6.85 -1.72 -4.83
N LEU A 84 7.16 -2.07 -3.58
CA LEU A 84 7.68 -3.38 -3.23
C LEU A 84 6.61 -4.47 -3.37
N ASN A 85 5.36 -4.17 -3.00
CA ASN A 85 4.25 -5.12 -3.13
C ASN A 85 3.92 -5.38 -4.61
N ALA A 86 3.98 -4.36 -5.46
CA ALA A 86 3.84 -4.53 -6.90
C ALA A 86 5.00 -5.34 -7.50
N PHE A 87 6.23 -5.10 -7.08
CA PHE A 87 7.38 -5.91 -7.49
C PHE A 87 7.23 -7.37 -7.06
N PHE A 88 6.84 -7.62 -5.81
CA PHE A 88 6.54 -8.95 -5.29
C PHE A 88 5.51 -9.66 -6.18
N THR A 89 4.39 -9.00 -6.43
CA THR A 89 3.25 -9.59 -7.14
C THR A 89 3.54 -9.85 -8.62
N TYR A 90 4.02 -8.84 -9.33
CA TYR A 90 4.13 -8.92 -10.80
C TYR A 90 5.46 -9.49 -11.25
N THR A 91 6.56 -9.17 -10.55
CA THR A 91 7.89 -9.64 -10.97
C THR A 91 8.22 -10.96 -10.31
N VAL A 92 8.16 -11.08 -8.98
CA VAL A 92 8.62 -12.28 -8.31
C VAL A 92 7.66 -13.45 -8.52
N VAL A 93 6.37 -13.25 -8.29
CA VAL A 93 5.36 -14.30 -8.45
C VAL A 93 4.95 -14.43 -9.92
N GLY A 94 4.66 -13.30 -10.60
CA GLY A 94 4.13 -13.30 -11.96
C GLY A 94 5.15 -13.69 -13.03
N GLU A 95 6.32 -13.04 -13.08
CA GLU A 95 7.32 -13.27 -14.14
C GLU A 95 8.32 -14.38 -13.79
N MET A 96 8.85 -14.39 -12.55
CA MET A 96 9.79 -15.41 -12.12
C MET A 96 9.15 -16.75 -11.80
N GLY A 97 7.82 -16.79 -11.61
CA GLY A 97 7.04 -18.02 -11.41
C GLY A 97 7.22 -18.67 -10.05
N TYR A 98 7.74 -17.96 -9.06
CA TYR A 98 7.82 -18.48 -7.69
C TYR A 98 6.42 -18.48 -7.05
N SER A 99 6.13 -19.49 -6.22
CA SER A 99 4.92 -19.47 -5.43
C SER A 99 4.95 -18.30 -4.44
N TRP A 100 3.78 -17.75 -4.11
CA TRP A 100 3.69 -16.60 -3.21
C TRP A 100 4.21 -16.93 -1.80
N GLU A 101 4.13 -18.21 -1.37
CA GLU A 101 4.62 -18.69 -0.09
C GLU A 101 6.15 -18.57 0.00
N ILE A 102 6.87 -19.06 -1.02
CA ILE A 102 8.33 -18.95 -1.11
C ILE A 102 8.75 -17.49 -1.15
N ALA A 103 8.06 -16.69 -1.96
CA ALA A 103 8.33 -15.27 -2.07
C ALA A 103 8.09 -14.53 -0.75
N LEU A 104 7.02 -14.87 -0.01
CA LEU A 104 6.73 -14.30 1.31
C LEU A 104 7.79 -14.72 2.35
N GLY A 105 8.25 -15.97 2.32
CA GLY A 105 9.37 -16.45 3.13
C GLY A 105 10.66 -15.65 2.87
N ALA A 106 10.96 -15.35 1.61
CA ALA A 106 12.12 -14.53 1.25
C ALA A 106 11.98 -13.09 1.77
N VAL A 107 10.78 -12.50 1.71
CA VAL A 107 10.48 -11.17 2.28
C VAL A 107 10.65 -11.17 3.80
N PHE A 108 10.23 -12.23 4.49
CA PHE A 108 10.41 -12.39 5.94
C PHE A 108 11.90 -12.41 6.32
N ILE A 109 12.70 -13.22 5.62
CA ILE A 109 14.16 -13.28 5.83
C ILE A 109 14.80 -11.92 5.55
N ALA A 110 14.41 -11.25 4.46
CA ALA A 110 14.89 -9.92 4.14
C ALA A 110 14.51 -8.88 5.23
N GLY A 111 13.32 -9.02 5.82
CA GLY A 111 12.89 -8.21 6.96
C GLY A 111 13.76 -8.38 8.19
N ILE A 112 14.11 -9.63 8.54
CA ILE A 112 15.03 -9.93 9.66
C ILE A 112 16.40 -9.33 9.39
N LEU A 113 16.96 -9.54 8.20
CA LEU A 113 18.26 -8.99 7.81
C LEU A 113 18.26 -7.47 7.88
N PHE A 114 17.18 -6.83 7.38
CA PHE A 114 17.01 -5.38 7.44
C PHE A 114 16.91 -4.87 8.88
N PHE A 115 16.23 -5.61 9.77
CA PHE A 115 16.14 -5.28 11.19
C PHE A 115 17.53 -5.35 11.85
N ILE A 116 18.30 -6.41 11.60
CA ILE A 116 19.68 -6.56 12.11
C ILE A 116 20.57 -5.42 11.61
N MET A 117 20.50 -5.09 10.31
CA MET A 117 21.25 -3.97 9.75
C MET A 117 20.82 -2.61 10.32
N SER A 118 19.54 -2.48 10.71
CA SER A 118 19.00 -1.23 11.26
C SER A 118 19.51 -0.96 12.68
N ILE A 119 19.76 -1.98 13.47
CA ILE A 119 20.37 -1.90 14.80
C ILE A 119 21.86 -1.53 14.68
N THR A 120 22.51 -1.95 13.61
CA THR A 120 23.91 -1.61 13.35
C THR A 120 24.03 -0.26 12.62
N ARG A 121 25.21 0.37 12.67
CA ARG A 121 25.48 1.62 11.93
C ARG A 121 25.59 1.41 10.41
N LEU A 122 25.49 0.19 9.91
CA LEU A 122 25.60 -0.19 8.50
C LEU A 122 24.54 0.49 7.64
N ARG A 123 23.31 0.67 8.14
CA ARG A 123 22.22 1.35 7.42
C ARG A 123 22.61 2.79 7.07
N GLY A 124 23.19 3.54 8.00
CA GLY A 124 23.63 4.91 7.74
C GLY A 124 24.71 4.96 6.64
N TRP A 125 25.67 4.07 6.71
CA TRP A 125 26.72 3.95 5.69
C TRP A 125 26.14 3.59 4.31
N MET A 126 25.23 2.63 4.21
CA MET A 126 24.59 2.24 2.96
C MET A 126 23.83 3.43 2.33
N ILE A 127 23.04 4.16 3.12
CA ILE A 127 22.26 5.30 2.61
C ILE A 127 23.19 6.42 2.09
N THR A 128 24.28 6.70 2.80
CA THR A 128 25.24 7.73 2.38
C THR A 128 26.09 7.31 1.20
N SER A 129 26.29 6.00 0.98
CA SER A 129 27.05 5.47 -0.15
C SER A 129 26.30 5.57 -1.48
N ILE A 130 24.96 5.68 -1.46
CA ILE A 130 24.16 5.80 -2.69
C ILE A 130 24.11 7.27 -3.12
N PRO A 131 24.60 7.61 -4.34
CA PRO A 131 24.51 8.96 -4.88
C PRO A 131 23.08 9.51 -4.90
N LEU A 132 22.92 10.80 -4.63
CA LEU A 132 21.61 11.45 -4.58
C LEU A 132 20.82 11.25 -5.88
N ASN A 133 21.47 11.38 -7.03
CA ASN A 133 20.82 11.21 -8.34
C ASN A 133 20.24 9.79 -8.51
N LEU A 134 20.93 8.76 -8.01
CA LEU A 134 20.44 7.39 -8.07
C LEU A 134 19.23 7.19 -7.16
N ARG A 135 19.22 7.79 -5.98
CA ARG A 135 18.04 7.74 -5.07
C ARG A 135 16.80 8.40 -5.69
N ILE A 136 17.00 9.54 -6.36
CA ILE A 136 15.91 10.23 -7.07
C ILE A 136 15.44 9.39 -8.26
N ALA A 137 16.36 8.82 -9.03
CA ALA A 137 16.02 7.95 -10.16
C ALA A 137 15.24 6.69 -9.74
N MET A 138 15.63 6.04 -8.63
CA MET A 138 14.88 4.91 -8.07
C MET A 138 13.46 5.31 -7.69
N GLY A 139 13.28 6.45 -7.03
CA GLY A 139 11.95 6.97 -6.68
C GLY A 139 11.08 7.25 -7.92
N ALA A 140 11.66 7.86 -8.94
CA ALA A 140 10.97 8.10 -10.21
C ALA A 140 10.61 6.78 -10.92
N GLY A 141 11.53 5.82 -10.97
CA GLY A 141 11.29 4.50 -11.57
C GLY A 141 10.15 3.75 -10.91
N VAL A 142 10.12 3.70 -9.57
CA VAL A 142 9.01 3.09 -8.82
C VAL A 142 7.68 3.81 -9.11
N GLY A 143 7.68 5.14 -9.16
CA GLY A 143 6.48 5.92 -9.48
C GLY A 143 5.94 5.61 -10.88
N LEU A 144 6.81 5.55 -11.90
CA LEU A 144 6.43 5.19 -13.27
C LEU A 144 5.92 3.74 -13.37
N PHE A 145 6.56 2.81 -12.67
CA PHE A 145 6.14 1.41 -12.62
C PHE A 145 4.73 1.26 -12.04
N ILE A 146 4.45 1.88 -10.89
CA ILE A 146 3.12 1.86 -10.29
C ILE A 146 2.10 2.55 -11.21
N GLY A 147 2.49 3.66 -11.82
CA GLY A 147 1.64 4.37 -12.80
C GLY A 147 1.25 3.49 -13.98
N LEU A 148 2.21 2.76 -14.56
CA LEU A 148 1.96 1.82 -15.65
C LEU A 148 1.00 0.69 -15.25
N ILE A 149 1.21 0.10 -14.06
CA ILE A 149 0.31 -0.93 -13.52
C ILE A 149 -1.10 -0.37 -13.31
N GLY A 150 -1.22 0.85 -12.77
CA GLY A 150 -2.51 1.50 -12.58
C GLY A 150 -3.26 1.72 -13.90
N LEU A 151 -2.56 2.18 -14.94
CA LEU A 151 -3.13 2.36 -16.28
C LEU A 151 -3.54 1.03 -16.92
N LYS A 152 -2.76 -0.04 -16.70
CA LYS A 152 -3.08 -1.39 -17.19
C LYS A 152 -4.30 -1.96 -16.47
N ASN A 153 -4.35 -1.88 -15.14
CA ASN A 153 -5.48 -2.38 -14.35
C ASN A 153 -6.76 -1.59 -14.62
N GLY A 154 -6.65 -0.28 -14.89
CA GLY A 154 -7.78 0.55 -15.31
C GLY A 154 -8.23 0.33 -16.76
N GLY A 155 -7.57 -0.58 -17.51
CA GLY A 155 -7.91 -0.87 -18.91
C GLY A 155 -7.59 0.29 -19.88
N ILE A 156 -6.91 1.35 -19.42
CA ILE A 156 -6.51 2.49 -20.26
C ILE A 156 -5.41 2.09 -21.22
N ILE A 157 -4.50 1.23 -20.75
CA ILE A 157 -3.44 0.63 -21.56
C ILE A 157 -3.62 -0.88 -21.52
N ILE A 158 -3.52 -1.53 -22.68
CA ILE A 158 -3.59 -2.99 -22.82
C ILE A 158 -2.32 -3.52 -23.50
N SER A 159 -2.02 -4.79 -23.26
CA SER A 159 -0.91 -5.49 -23.91
C SER A 159 -1.18 -5.68 -25.39
N ASN A 160 -0.18 -5.47 -26.22
CA ASN A 160 -0.25 -5.67 -27.67
C ASN A 160 1.04 -6.34 -28.14
N GLU A 161 0.92 -7.43 -28.91
CA GLU A 161 2.07 -8.23 -29.36
C GLU A 161 3.01 -7.44 -30.29
N ALA A 162 2.48 -6.52 -31.10
CA ALA A 162 3.28 -5.75 -32.06
C ALA A 162 3.95 -4.53 -31.45
N THR A 163 3.28 -3.82 -30.53
CA THR A 163 3.74 -2.53 -29.98
C THR A 163 4.00 -2.56 -28.48
N ILE A 164 3.93 -3.76 -27.86
CA ILE A 164 4.03 -4.03 -26.41
C ILE A 164 2.82 -3.44 -25.68
N LEU A 165 2.46 -2.20 -25.94
CA LEU A 165 1.35 -1.49 -25.31
C LEU A 165 0.50 -0.82 -26.39
N SER A 166 -0.82 -0.85 -26.20
CA SER A 166 -1.78 -0.11 -27.01
C SER A 166 -2.85 0.53 -26.13
N LEU A 167 -3.58 1.46 -26.72
CA LEU A 167 -4.67 2.13 -26.04
C LEU A 167 -5.83 1.15 -25.84
N GLY A 168 -6.40 1.15 -24.64
CA GLY A 168 -7.56 0.33 -24.30
C GLY A 168 -8.85 0.80 -24.97
N ASN A 169 -9.90 0.03 -24.78
CA ASN A 169 -11.20 0.31 -25.38
C ASN A 169 -12.03 1.24 -24.46
N PHE A 170 -12.05 2.53 -24.77
CA PHE A 170 -12.83 3.54 -24.05
C PHE A 170 -14.35 3.42 -24.24
N LYS A 171 -14.83 2.50 -25.07
CA LYS A 171 -16.26 2.17 -25.13
C LYS A 171 -16.70 1.31 -23.95
N GLN A 172 -15.78 0.65 -23.27
CA GLN A 172 -16.06 -0.08 -22.05
C GLN A 172 -16.27 0.92 -20.89
N MET A 173 -17.39 0.78 -20.20
CA MET A 173 -17.77 1.70 -19.12
C MET A 173 -16.75 1.68 -17.97
N GLU A 174 -16.14 0.54 -17.71
CA GLU A 174 -15.09 0.37 -16.68
C GLU A 174 -13.85 1.21 -16.97
N THR A 175 -13.36 1.18 -18.24
CA THR A 175 -12.20 1.97 -18.68
C THR A 175 -12.50 3.46 -18.64
N LEU A 176 -13.70 3.85 -19.08
CA LEU A 176 -14.13 5.25 -19.02
C LEU A 176 -14.18 5.74 -17.57
N LEU A 177 -14.75 4.93 -16.68
CA LEU A 177 -14.87 5.25 -15.26
C LEU A 177 -13.49 5.35 -14.59
N ALA A 178 -12.55 4.47 -14.94
CA ALA A 178 -11.16 4.55 -14.46
C ALA A 178 -10.49 5.85 -14.91
N ALA A 179 -10.67 6.27 -16.16
CA ALA A 179 -10.14 7.53 -16.68
C ALA A 179 -10.76 8.75 -15.97
N VAL A 180 -12.08 8.74 -15.76
CA VAL A 180 -12.78 9.81 -15.03
C VAL A 180 -12.31 9.87 -13.57
N GLY A 181 -12.17 8.72 -12.90
CA GLY A 181 -11.65 8.64 -11.54
C GLY A 181 -10.23 9.21 -11.43
N PHE A 182 -9.36 8.86 -12.37
CA PHE A 182 -8.01 9.41 -12.44
C PHE A 182 -8.02 10.94 -12.61
N LEU A 183 -8.88 11.49 -13.45
CA LEU A 183 -9.02 12.94 -13.63
C LEU A 183 -9.51 13.63 -12.36
N ILE A 184 -10.51 13.07 -11.67
CA ILE A 184 -11.04 13.61 -10.42
C ILE A 184 -9.93 13.66 -9.35
N ILE A 185 -9.19 12.56 -9.17
CA ILE A 185 -8.07 12.48 -8.21
C ILE A 185 -7.00 13.51 -8.57
N SER A 186 -6.65 13.62 -9.85
CA SER A 186 -5.64 14.56 -10.34
C SER A 186 -6.04 16.02 -10.06
N ILE A 187 -7.30 16.40 -10.35
CA ILE A 187 -7.81 17.74 -10.08
C ILE A 187 -7.77 18.05 -8.57
N PHE A 188 -8.21 17.12 -7.72
CA PHE A 188 -8.21 17.33 -6.28
C PHE A 188 -6.80 17.39 -5.71
N SER A 189 -5.88 16.59 -6.25
CA SER A 189 -4.47 16.60 -5.87
C SER A 189 -3.80 17.93 -6.22
N VAL A 190 -4.02 18.46 -7.43
CA VAL A 190 -3.49 19.78 -7.84
C VAL A 190 -4.06 20.89 -6.98
N ARG A 191 -5.34 20.79 -6.58
CA ARG A 191 -5.96 21.74 -5.65
C ARG A 191 -5.51 21.56 -4.20
N LYS A 192 -4.61 20.60 -3.91
CA LYS A 192 -4.09 20.31 -2.56
C LYS A 192 -5.18 19.99 -1.53
N ILE A 193 -6.27 19.35 -1.96
CA ILE A 193 -7.34 18.90 -1.06
C ILE A 193 -6.81 17.72 -0.25
N PRO A 194 -6.83 17.79 1.11
CA PRO A 194 -6.41 16.67 1.93
C PRO A 194 -7.31 15.45 1.69
N GLY A 195 -6.69 14.28 1.48
CA GLY A 195 -7.45 13.06 1.17
C GLY A 195 -7.98 12.98 -0.27
N ALA A 196 -7.44 13.75 -1.22
CA ALA A 196 -7.84 13.77 -2.64
C ALA A 196 -8.01 12.37 -3.23
N ILE A 197 -7.09 11.44 -2.89
CA ILE A 197 -7.10 10.06 -3.40
C ILE A 197 -8.32 9.30 -2.89
N ILE A 198 -8.57 9.32 -1.57
CA ILE A 198 -9.69 8.57 -0.98
C ILE A 198 -11.04 9.16 -1.40
N ILE A 199 -11.13 10.49 -1.48
CA ILE A 199 -12.34 11.17 -1.97
C ILE A 199 -12.61 10.78 -3.42
N GLY A 200 -11.57 10.76 -4.26
CA GLY A 200 -11.70 10.33 -5.65
C GLY A 200 -12.13 8.87 -5.78
N ILE A 201 -11.57 7.97 -4.99
CA ILE A 201 -11.98 6.56 -4.95
C ILE A 201 -13.46 6.46 -4.55
N LEU A 202 -13.89 7.13 -3.49
CA LEU A 202 -15.28 7.11 -3.04
C LEU A 202 -16.25 7.63 -4.11
N ILE A 203 -15.93 8.75 -4.75
CA ILE A 203 -16.77 9.32 -5.84
C ILE A 203 -16.84 8.32 -7.00
N THR A 204 -15.70 7.76 -7.41
CA THR A 204 -15.66 6.80 -8.52
C THR A 204 -16.43 5.52 -8.18
N THR A 205 -16.34 5.04 -6.94
CA THR A 205 -17.10 3.88 -6.46
C THR A 205 -18.61 4.16 -6.46
N LEU A 206 -19.04 5.34 -5.99
CA LEU A 206 -20.45 5.75 -6.02
C LEU A 206 -20.98 5.84 -7.46
N LEU A 207 -20.18 6.36 -8.38
CA LEU A 207 -20.51 6.37 -9.81
C LEU A 207 -20.61 4.94 -10.38
N ALA A 208 -19.67 4.05 -10.02
CA ALA A 208 -19.70 2.64 -10.42
C ALA A 208 -20.96 1.93 -9.92
N MET A 209 -21.37 2.19 -8.68
CA MET A 209 -22.60 1.64 -8.09
C MET A 209 -23.84 2.19 -8.80
N SER A 210 -23.89 3.48 -9.11
CA SER A 210 -25.02 4.09 -9.83
C SER A 210 -25.18 3.56 -11.26
N LEU A 211 -24.08 3.11 -11.87
CA LEU A 211 -24.05 2.49 -13.20
C LEU A 211 -24.27 0.97 -13.16
N GLY A 212 -24.46 0.38 -11.97
CA GLY A 212 -24.67 -1.05 -11.80
C GLY A 212 -23.43 -1.92 -12.04
N LEU A 213 -22.23 -1.33 -12.12
CA LEU A 213 -20.97 -2.04 -12.33
C LEU A 213 -20.48 -2.73 -11.05
N VAL A 214 -20.88 -2.22 -9.89
CA VAL A 214 -20.51 -2.75 -8.57
C VAL A 214 -21.77 -3.01 -7.77
N GLN A 215 -21.88 -4.20 -7.21
CA GLN A 215 -22.97 -4.55 -6.29
C GLN A 215 -22.59 -4.19 -4.85
N PHE A 216 -23.53 -3.59 -4.15
CA PHE A 216 -23.34 -3.24 -2.75
C PHE A 216 -23.71 -4.43 -1.85
N ASN A 217 -22.72 -5.06 -1.24
CA ASN A 217 -22.89 -6.24 -0.37
C ASN A 217 -22.95 -5.91 1.14
N GLY A 218 -23.19 -4.65 1.50
CA GLY A 218 -23.29 -4.22 2.91
C GLY A 218 -22.08 -3.40 3.37
N LEU A 219 -22.24 -2.72 4.52
CA LEU A 219 -21.22 -1.86 5.14
C LEU A 219 -20.36 -2.57 6.16
N LEU A 220 -20.83 -3.68 6.71
CA LEU A 220 -20.17 -4.43 7.78
C LEU A 220 -20.13 -5.90 7.41
N SER A 221 -18.95 -6.50 7.48
CA SER A 221 -18.74 -7.94 7.43
C SER A 221 -17.88 -8.37 8.61
N TYR A 222 -17.96 -9.66 8.99
CA TYR A 222 -17.01 -10.21 9.92
C TYR A 222 -15.58 -10.08 9.36
N PRO A 223 -14.57 -9.80 10.23
CA PRO A 223 -13.19 -9.77 9.78
C PRO A 223 -12.84 -11.13 9.15
N PRO A 224 -12.21 -11.14 7.98
CA PRO A 224 -11.75 -12.37 7.34
C PRO A 224 -10.76 -13.13 8.22
N ASP A 225 -10.67 -14.44 8.03
CA ASP A 225 -9.71 -15.27 8.74
C ASP A 225 -8.28 -14.92 8.31
N ILE A 226 -7.39 -14.74 9.30
CA ILE A 226 -5.98 -14.40 9.09
C ILE A 226 -5.11 -15.65 8.97
N SER A 227 -5.64 -16.80 9.39
CA SER A 227 -4.90 -18.07 9.44
C SER A 227 -4.15 -18.39 8.14
N PRO A 228 -4.72 -18.18 6.94
CA PRO A 228 -4.01 -18.47 5.69
C PRO A 228 -2.73 -17.68 5.48
N CYS A 229 -2.62 -16.48 6.05
CA CYS A 229 -1.42 -15.63 5.89
C CYS A 229 -0.40 -15.79 7.03
N LEU A 230 -0.82 -16.20 8.23
CA LEU A 230 0.06 -16.30 9.40
C LEU A 230 0.59 -17.71 9.65
N LEU A 231 -0.18 -18.75 9.33
CA LEU A 231 0.16 -20.13 9.65
C LEU A 231 0.88 -20.88 8.50
N TYR A 232 0.88 -20.33 7.30
CA TYR A 232 1.45 -21.00 6.12
C TYR A 232 2.97 -21.17 6.17
N THR A 233 3.68 -20.45 7.02
CA THR A 233 5.12 -20.64 7.23
C THR A 233 5.48 -21.94 7.98
N SER A 234 4.49 -22.65 8.56
CA SER A 234 4.72 -23.90 9.29
C SER A 234 4.49 -25.15 8.42
N ASP A 235 3.55 -25.08 7.44
CA ASP A 235 3.22 -26.24 6.61
C ASP A 235 4.13 -26.44 5.38
N ALA A 236 4.84 -25.38 4.94
CA ALA A 236 5.80 -25.49 3.83
C ALA A 236 7.02 -26.39 4.12
N ALA A 237 7.20 -26.84 5.37
CA ALA A 237 8.25 -27.76 5.76
C ALA A 237 7.83 -29.25 5.62
N ASP A 238 6.53 -29.54 5.49
CA ASP A 238 6.01 -30.91 5.45
C ASP A 238 5.70 -31.42 4.01
N ASP A 239 5.59 -30.53 3.03
CA ASP A 239 5.43 -30.91 1.63
C ASP A 239 6.77 -31.14 0.94
N THR A 240 7.49 -32.20 1.36
CA THR A 240 8.49 -32.81 0.48
C THR A 240 7.74 -33.66 -0.55
N PRO A 241 7.81 -33.35 -1.86
CA PRO A 241 7.26 -34.23 -2.88
C PRO A 241 8.04 -35.54 -2.87
N CYS A 242 7.30 -36.62 -2.64
CA CYS A 242 7.77 -37.97 -2.91
C CYS A 242 8.01 -38.20 -4.41
#